data_8b11cec9147cab764c17e26d18825b9a
#
_entry.id   8b11cec9147cab764c17e26d18825b9a
#
_cell.length_a   1.000
_cell.length_b   1.000
_cell.length_c   1.000
_cell.angle_alpha   90.00
_cell.angle_beta   90.00
_cell.angle_gamma   90.00
#
_symmetry.space_group_name_H-M   'P 1'
#
loop_
_entity.id
_entity.type
_entity.pdbx_description
1 polymer ?
#
loop_
_entity_poly.entity_id
_entity_poly.type
_entity_poly.pdbx_seq_one_letter_code
_entity_poly.pdbx_strand_id
1 'polypeptide(L)'
;KFLGVDGRKVFTAGSTRTGENEIILQVFKKLTNTILILVPRHIERVPVIEELIKKEGLTYKKYSKIDSDNFEKTDIILVDKIGVLRKLYSIADIAFVGGTLVDIGGHSLLEPLFYGKTPIFGHYLQNVKDISKEVLNKNIGYKVENVDEFLEAVNQIERNSDMYKKNIEVFFEENNRTADKILEKIDKLLELED
;
A
#
# COMPACT_ATOMS: atom_id res chain seq x y z
N LYS A 1 -0.92 -16.40 8.87
CA LYS A 1 -1.21 -16.66 10.33
C LYS A 1 -0.33 -15.83 11.27
N PHE A 2 0.60 -15.02 10.76
CA PHE A 2 1.63 -14.38 11.60
C PHE A 2 1.17 -13.08 12.32
N LEU A 3 0.01 -12.51 12.00
CA LEU A 3 -0.42 -11.22 12.53
C LEU A 3 -1.78 -11.25 13.27
N GLY A 4 -2.29 -12.42 13.67
CA GLY A 4 -3.54 -12.52 14.46
C GLY A 4 -4.70 -11.75 13.86
N VAL A 5 -4.86 -11.79 12.54
CA VAL A 5 -5.88 -11.00 11.81
C VAL A 5 -7.32 -11.49 12.07
N ASP A 6 -7.49 -12.60 12.78
CA ASP A 6 -8.78 -13.12 13.29
C ASP A 6 -9.97 -13.05 12.31
N GLY A 7 -9.72 -13.20 10.99
CA GLY A 7 -10.73 -13.04 9.96
C GLY A 7 -11.14 -11.59 9.66
N ARG A 8 -10.44 -10.59 10.22
CA ARG A 8 -10.61 -9.18 9.87
C ARG A 8 -9.91 -8.87 8.54
N LYS A 9 -10.42 -7.87 7.82
CA LYS A 9 -9.72 -7.29 6.67
C LYS A 9 -8.43 -6.60 7.12
N VAL A 10 -7.41 -6.65 6.28
CA VAL A 10 -6.12 -6.00 6.53
C VAL A 10 -6.02 -4.72 5.71
N PHE A 11 -5.97 -3.59 6.38
CA PHE A 11 -5.64 -2.31 5.78
C PHE A 11 -4.16 -2.01 6.01
N THR A 12 -3.33 -2.09 4.96
CA THR A 12 -1.90 -1.73 5.03
C THR A 12 -1.70 -0.31 4.48
N ALA A 13 -1.37 0.63 5.37
CA ALA A 13 -0.99 1.99 5.03
C ALA A 13 0.55 2.09 5.03
N GLY A 14 1.15 1.99 3.84
CA GLY A 14 2.60 1.89 3.67
C GLY A 14 3.28 3.22 3.43
N SER A 15 4.46 3.41 4.00
CA SER A 15 5.33 4.58 3.84
C SER A 15 4.65 5.92 4.16
N THR A 16 3.80 5.94 5.20
CA THR A 16 3.07 7.15 5.59
C THR A 16 4.00 8.27 6.07
N ARG A 17 3.59 9.51 5.80
CA ARG A 17 4.29 10.74 6.13
C ARG A 17 3.52 11.58 7.16
N THR A 18 4.14 12.65 7.63
CA THR A 18 3.49 13.66 8.50
C THR A 18 2.26 14.23 7.80
N GLY A 19 1.13 14.29 8.48
CA GLY A 19 -0.14 14.78 7.93
C GLY A 19 -1.00 13.67 7.30
N GLU A 20 -0.43 12.52 6.93
CA GLU A 20 -1.19 11.41 6.36
C GLU A 20 -1.80 10.51 7.44
N ASN A 21 -1.11 10.34 8.58
CA ASN A 21 -1.56 9.41 9.62
C ASN A 21 -2.94 9.80 10.17
N GLU A 22 -3.21 11.10 10.31
CA GLU A 22 -4.49 11.64 10.75
C GLU A 22 -5.63 11.26 9.79
N ILE A 23 -5.38 11.39 8.48
CA ILE A 23 -6.34 11.03 7.42
C ILE A 23 -6.56 9.49 7.44
N ILE A 24 -5.49 8.72 7.51
CA ILE A 24 -5.55 7.24 7.54
C ILE A 24 -6.34 6.75 8.77
N LEU A 25 -6.14 7.35 9.94
CA LEU A 25 -6.92 7.00 11.14
C LEU A 25 -8.41 7.36 11.00
N GLN A 26 -8.73 8.49 10.35
CA GLN A 26 -10.13 8.86 10.05
C GLN A 26 -10.78 7.85 9.09
N VAL A 27 -10.08 7.43 8.04
CA VAL A 27 -10.53 6.35 7.13
C VAL A 27 -10.74 5.06 7.92
N PHE A 28 -9.74 4.64 8.69
CA PHE A 28 -9.78 3.40 9.46
C PHE A 28 -10.98 3.34 10.41
N LYS A 29 -11.31 4.43 11.11
CA LYS A 29 -12.46 4.51 12.03
C LYS A 29 -13.81 4.31 11.34
N LYS A 30 -13.90 4.53 10.03
CA LYS A 30 -15.12 4.29 9.23
C LYS A 30 -15.17 2.89 8.62
N LEU A 31 -14.08 2.13 8.67
CA LEU A 31 -14.03 0.74 8.18
C LEU A 31 -14.47 -0.23 9.29
N THR A 32 -15.28 -1.22 8.91
CA THR A 32 -15.75 -2.26 9.83
C THR A 32 -14.93 -3.54 9.67
N ASN A 33 -14.79 -4.31 10.75
CA ASN A 33 -14.09 -5.60 10.76
C ASN A 33 -12.71 -5.54 10.10
N THR A 34 -11.95 -4.49 10.40
CA THR A 34 -10.64 -4.22 9.77
C THR A 34 -9.56 -4.07 10.84
N ILE A 35 -8.34 -4.48 10.54
CA ILE A 35 -7.14 -4.15 11.31
C ILE A 35 -6.25 -3.25 10.44
N LEU A 36 -5.73 -2.16 11.02
CA LEU A 36 -4.80 -1.27 10.34
C LEU A 36 -3.36 -1.71 10.61
N ILE A 37 -2.58 -1.90 9.55
CA ILE A 37 -1.13 -2.02 9.62
C ILE A 37 -0.55 -0.68 9.18
N LEU A 38 -0.09 0.12 10.13
CA LEU A 38 0.45 1.46 9.88
C LEU A 38 1.98 1.39 9.81
N VAL A 39 2.52 1.69 8.63
CA VAL A 39 3.96 1.59 8.33
C VAL A 39 4.50 2.98 8.01
N PRO A 40 5.03 3.71 8.99
CA PRO A 40 5.63 5.02 8.74
C PRO A 40 6.91 4.89 7.89
N ARG A 41 7.15 5.85 7.00
CA ARG A 41 8.38 5.90 6.20
C ARG A 41 9.62 6.09 7.07
N HIS A 42 9.47 6.80 8.17
CA HIS A 42 10.51 7.13 9.13
C HIS A 42 10.15 6.55 10.50
N ILE A 43 10.88 5.54 10.95
CA ILE A 43 10.60 4.83 12.20
C ILE A 43 10.84 5.69 13.45
N GLU A 44 11.67 6.72 13.36
CA GLU A 44 11.87 7.72 14.42
C GLU A 44 10.60 8.48 14.78
N ARG A 45 9.58 8.46 13.92
CA ARG A 45 8.26 9.05 14.15
C ARG A 45 7.31 8.15 14.95
N VAL A 46 7.67 6.91 15.19
CA VAL A 46 6.82 5.96 15.93
C VAL A 46 6.29 6.55 17.24
N PRO A 47 7.09 7.21 18.11
CA PRO A 47 6.56 7.80 19.35
C PRO A 47 5.46 8.84 19.14
N VAL A 48 5.59 9.69 18.12
CA VAL A 48 4.58 10.71 17.80
C VAL A 48 3.29 10.06 17.28
N ILE A 49 3.41 8.99 16.50
CA ILE A 49 2.27 8.24 15.98
C ILE A 49 1.55 7.48 17.12
N GLU A 50 2.28 6.95 18.09
CA GLU A 50 1.70 6.33 19.30
C GLU A 50 0.79 7.30 20.06
N GLU A 51 1.25 8.55 20.25
CA GLU A 51 0.43 9.58 20.91
C GLU A 51 -0.80 9.96 20.08
N LEU A 52 -0.67 10.03 18.76
CA LEU A 52 -1.80 10.25 17.87
C LEU A 52 -2.85 9.14 17.97
N ILE A 53 -2.42 7.87 17.93
CA ILE A 53 -3.31 6.70 18.06
C ILE A 53 -4.07 6.71 19.40
N LYS A 54 -3.36 6.99 20.50
CA LYS A 54 -3.95 7.10 21.83
C LYS A 54 -4.99 8.24 21.91
N LYS A 55 -4.67 9.40 21.33
CA LYS A 55 -5.59 10.55 21.28
C LYS A 55 -6.88 10.21 20.54
N GLU A 56 -6.80 9.35 19.51
CA GLU A 56 -7.95 8.86 18.76
C GLU A 56 -8.74 7.75 19.47
N GLY A 57 -8.31 7.33 20.68
CA GLY A 57 -8.96 6.29 21.48
C GLY A 57 -8.80 4.87 20.92
N LEU A 58 -7.78 4.65 20.07
CA LEU A 58 -7.52 3.38 19.42
C LEU A 58 -6.43 2.58 20.16
N THR A 59 -6.54 1.26 20.09
CA THR A 59 -5.54 0.35 20.64
C THR A 59 -4.50 0.00 19.58
N TYR A 60 -3.24 -0.18 20.00
CA TYR A 60 -2.18 -0.58 19.08
C TYR A 60 -1.18 -1.53 19.73
N LYS A 61 -0.47 -2.27 18.87
CA LYS A 61 0.70 -3.07 19.25
C LYS A 61 1.83 -2.78 18.28
N LYS A 62 3.07 -2.65 18.80
CA LYS A 62 4.25 -2.51 17.94
C LYS A 62 4.54 -3.82 17.22
N TYR A 63 4.91 -3.74 15.94
CA TYR A 63 5.25 -4.92 15.16
C TYR A 63 6.38 -5.74 15.78
N SER A 64 7.40 -5.08 16.36
CA SER A 64 8.51 -5.74 17.06
C SER A 64 8.11 -6.49 18.35
N LYS A 65 6.90 -6.23 18.87
CA LYS A 65 6.37 -6.83 20.11
C LYS A 65 5.26 -7.86 19.83
N ILE A 66 5.03 -8.20 18.58
CA ILE A 66 4.06 -9.24 18.22
C ILE A 66 4.72 -10.59 18.43
N ASP A 67 4.13 -11.39 19.33
CA ASP A 67 4.45 -12.78 19.54
C ASP A 67 3.28 -13.64 19.03
N SER A 68 3.60 -14.75 18.34
CA SER A 68 2.60 -15.65 17.77
C SER A 68 1.65 -16.24 18.82
N ASP A 69 2.11 -16.36 20.06
CA ASP A 69 1.41 -17.10 21.12
C ASP A 69 0.52 -16.21 22.00
N ASN A 70 0.69 -14.89 21.93
CA ASN A 70 -0.04 -13.91 22.76
C ASN A 70 -0.49 -12.67 21.95
N PHE A 71 -1.22 -12.89 20.86
CA PHE A 71 -1.79 -11.76 20.11
C PHE A 71 -3.12 -11.32 20.74
N GLU A 72 -3.06 -10.31 21.58
CA GLU A 72 -4.28 -9.62 22.04
C GLU A 72 -4.90 -8.85 20.88
N LYS A 73 -6.23 -8.90 20.77
CA LYS A 73 -6.99 -8.17 19.77
C LYS A 73 -6.67 -6.67 19.88
N THR A 74 -6.13 -6.10 18.82
CA THR A 74 -5.78 -4.68 18.71
C THR A 74 -6.37 -4.08 17.45
N ASP A 75 -6.55 -2.75 17.42
CA ASP A 75 -7.04 -2.02 16.25
C ASP A 75 -5.92 -1.82 15.22
N ILE A 76 -4.70 -1.53 15.72
CA ILE A 76 -3.58 -1.10 14.89
C ILE A 76 -2.33 -1.92 15.19
N ILE A 77 -1.64 -2.36 14.15
CA ILE A 77 -0.24 -2.79 14.21
C ILE A 77 0.63 -1.63 13.74
N LEU A 78 1.35 -0.99 14.67
CA LEU A 78 2.28 0.07 14.35
C LEU A 78 3.65 -0.52 14.05
N VAL A 79 4.12 -0.36 12.80
CA VAL A 79 5.37 -0.96 12.36
C VAL A 79 6.55 -0.08 12.74
N ASP A 80 7.41 -0.63 13.58
CA ASP A 80 8.64 -0.03 14.12
C ASP A 80 9.92 -0.72 13.61
N LYS A 81 9.82 -1.39 12.44
CA LYS A 81 10.92 -2.14 11.81
C LYS A 81 11.02 -1.84 10.32
N ILE A 82 12.24 -1.64 9.83
CA ILE A 82 12.53 -1.41 8.41
C ILE A 82 12.50 -2.72 7.62
N GLY A 83 12.15 -2.64 6.32
CA GLY A 83 12.28 -3.75 5.36
C GLY A 83 11.14 -4.77 5.37
N VAL A 84 10.07 -4.54 6.12
CA VAL A 84 8.95 -5.48 6.22
C VAL A 84 7.73 -5.11 5.34
N LEU A 85 7.67 -3.88 4.82
CA LEU A 85 6.50 -3.34 4.12
C LEU A 85 6.02 -4.21 2.96
N ARG A 86 6.93 -4.70 2.10
CA ARG A 86 6.57 -5.54 0.96
C ARG A 86 5.80 -6.80 1.39
N LYS A 87 6.24 -7.46 2.48
CA LYS A 87 5.54 -8.63 3.04
C LYS A 87 4.17 -8.25 3.61
N LEU A 88 4.01 -7.02 4.12
CA LEU A 88 2.75 -6.55 4.66
C LEU A 88 1.74 -6.21 3.56
N TYR A 89 2.20 -5.74 2.40
CA TYR A 89 1.34 -5.60 1.23
C TYR A 89 0.82 -6.96 0.71
N SER A 90 1.59 -8.04 0.80
CA SER A 90 1.13 -9.35 0.31
C SER A 90 -0.14 -9.85 1.00
N ILE A 91 -0.36 -9.45 2.25
CA ILE A 91 -1.53 -9.85 3.06
C ILE A 91 -2.62 -8.78 3.10
N ALA A 92 -2.43 -7.63 2.44
CA ALA A 92 -3.38 -6.53 2.48
C ALA A 92 -4.65 -6.85 1.68
N ASP A 93 -5.81 -6.47 2.22
CA ASP A 93 -7.07 -6.36 1.48
C ASP A 93 -7.23 -4.93 0.95
N ILE A 94 -6.76 -3.93 1.71
CA ILE A 94 -6.73 -2.51 1.34
C ILE A 94 -5.27 -2.05 1.41
N ALA A 95 -4.74 -1.50 0.32
CA ALA A 95 -3.36 -1.06 0.21
C ALA A 95 -3.29 0.45 -0.08
N PHE A 96 -2.75 1.24 0.86
CA PHE A 96 -2.47 2.66 0.66
C PHE A 96 -0.97 2.90 0.52
N VAL A 97 -0.59 3.75 -0.43
CA VAL A 97 0.79 4.17 -0.66
C VAL A 97 0.97 5.63 -0.24
N GLY A 98 1.76 5.82 0.82
CA GLY A 98 1.99 7.12 1.44
C GLY A 98 2.94 8.06 0.67
N GLY A 99 3.09 9.28 1.21
CA GLY A 99 3.78 10.39 0.56
C GLY A 99 3.00 10.97 -0.61
N THR A 100 1.70 10.66 -0.68
CA THR A 100 0.83 11.01 -1.81
C THR A 100 -0.34 11.92 -1.42
N LEU A 101 -0.78 11.91 -0.15
CA LEU A 101 -1.79 12.85 0.37
C LEU A 101 -1.16 14.16 0.90
N VAL A 102 0.15 14.20 0.99
CA VAL A 102 0.94 15.39 1.37
C VAL A 102 2.01 15.63 0.31
N ASP A 103 2.50 16.87 0.17
CA ASP A 103 3.43 17.27 -0.89
C ASP A 103 4.85 16.71 -0.67
N ILE A 104 4.97 15.42 -0.93
CA ILE A 104 6.23 14.64 -0.89
C ILE A 104 6.54 14.02 -2.26
N GLY A 105 5.51 13.78 -3.09
CA GLY A 105 5.69 13.27 -4.45
C GLY A 105 5.47 11.77 -4.62
N GLY A 106 5.10 11.06 -3.57
CA GLY A 106 4.71 9.65 -3.61
C GLY A 106 5.86 8.64 -3.46
N HIS A 107 5.50 7.46 -3.00
CA HIS A 107 6.33 6.26 -2.94
C HIS A 107 5.90 5.24 -4.02
N SER A 108 6.61 4.11 -4.12
CA SER A 108 6.43 3.13 -5.19
C SER A 108 5.03 2.50 -5.21
N LEU A 109 4.27 2.75 -6.28
CA LEU A 109 2.97 2.12 -6.54
C LEU A 109 3.10 0.66 -6.98
N LEU A 110 4.29 0.26 -7.44
CA LEU A 110 4.57 -1.11 -7.88
C LEU A 110 4.63 -2.11 -6.72
N GLU A 111 4.95 -1.65 -5.49
CA GLU A 111 5.08 -2.57 -4.35
C GLU A 111 3.78 -3.33 -4.04
N PRO A 112 2.61 -2.70 -3.87
CA PRO A 112 1.36 -3.43 -3.71
C PRO A 112 0.93 -4.15 -4.98
N LEU A 113 1.11 -3.56 -6.18
CA LEU A 113 0.76 -4.19 -7.45
C LEU A 113 1.47 -5.51 -7.66
N PHE A 114 2.74 -5.64 -7.27
CA PHE A 114 3.51 -6.88 -7.35
C PHE A 114 2.83 -8.06 -6.62
N TYR A 115 2.03 -7.77 -5.61
CA TYR A 115 1.24 -8.77 -4.87
C TYR A 115 -0.23 -8.83 -5.32
N GLY A 116 -0.56 -8.29 -6.48
CA GLY A 116 -1.93 -8.26 -6.99
C GLY A 116 -2.87 -7.36 -6.18
N LYS A 117 -2.32 -6.36 -5.46
CA LYS A 117 -3.10 -5.43 -4.63
C LYS A 117 -3.25 -4.10 -5.34
N THR A 118 -4.49 -3.64 -5.47
CA THR A 118 -4.82 -2.34 -6.08
C THR A 118 -4.42 -1.21 -5.14
N PRO A 119 -3.43 -0.35 -5.47
CA PRO A 119 -3.02 0.75 -4.62
C PRO A 119 -4.07 1.87 -4.60
N ILE A 120 -4.32 2.40 -3.40
CA ILE A 120 -4.97 3.70 -3.19
C ILE A 120 -3.87 4.71 -2.86
N PHE A 121 -3.89 5.89 -3.47
CA PHE A 121 -2.88 6.92 -3.32
C PHE A 121 -3.45 8.32 -3.51
N GLY A 122 -2.77 9.34 -2.99
CA GLY A 122 -3.19 10.74 -3.09
C GLY A 122 -2.77 11.39 -4.42
N HIS A 123 -2.84 12.71 -4.46
CA HIS A 123 -2.62 13.50 -5.69
C HIS A 123 -1.20 14.05 -5.86
N TYR A 124 -0.35 13.99 -4.84
CA TYR A 124 1.04 14.40 -4.93
C TYR A 124 1.90 13.24 -5.49
N LEU A 125 2.19 13.28 -6.79
CA LEU A 125 2.74 12.15 -7.55
C LEU A 125 4.02 12.50 -8.33
N GLN A 126 4.74 13.55 -7.93
CA GLN A 126 5.90 14.09 -8.65
C GLN A 126 6.98 13.02 -8.90
N ASN A 127 7.24 12.15 -7.90
CA ASN A 127 8.26 11.10 -7.99
C ASN A 127 7.78 9.84 -8.74
N VAL A 128 6.48 9.71 -8.95
CA VAL A 128 5.85 8.51 -9.53
C VAL A 128 4.90 8.86 -10.67
N LYS A 129 5.12 10.01 -11.32
CA LYS A 129 4.22 10.61 -12.32
C LYS A 129 3.86 9.66 -13.45
N ASP A 130 4.84 9.02 -14.05
CA ASP A 130 4.60 8.18 -15.24
C ASP A 130 3.90 6.88 -14.86
N ILE A 131 4.38 6.21 -13.81
CA ILE A 131 3.75 4.98 -13.32
C ILE A 131 2.33 5.24 -12.80
N SER A 132 2.07 6.39 -12.17
CA SER A 132 0.73 6.72 -11.69
C SER A 132 -0.28 6.92 -12.82
N LYS A 133 0.14 7.53 -13.93
CA LYS A 133 -0.69 7.64 -15.13
C LYS A 133 -1.03 6.27 -15.70
N GLU A 134 -0.04 5.40 -15.78
CA GLU A 134 -0.23 4.05 -16.30
C GLU A 134 -1.17 3.24 -15.41
N VAL A 135 -0.98 3.31 -14.10
CA VAL A 135 -1.84 2.67 -13.09
C VAL A 135 -3.30 3.12 -13.22
N LEU A 136 -3.55 4.41 -13.42
CA LEU A 136 -4.90 4.94 -13.61
C LEU A 136 -5.49 4.53 -14.97
N ASN A 137 -4.71 4.62 -16.05
CA ASN A 137 -5.16 4.26 -17.41
C ASN A 137 -5.52 2.76 -17.54
N LYS A 138 -4.80 1.91 -16.82
CA LYS A 138 -5.04 0.46 -16.80
C LYS A 138 -6.12 0.04 -15.81
N ASN A 139 -6.72 0.97 -15.06
CA ASN A 139 -7.66 0.69 -13.97
C ASN A 139 -7.11 -0.34 -12.97
N ILE A 140 -5.90 -0.10 -12.45
CA ILE A 140 -5.24 -0.94 -11.46
C ILE A 140 -4.89 -0.19 -10.17
N GLY A 141 -5.40 1.02 -9.98
CA GLY A 141 -5.23 1.83 -8.78
C GLY A 141 -6.22 2.96 -8.68
N TYR A 142 -6.32 3.58 -7.51
CA TYR A 142 -7.20 4.71 -7.23
C TYR A 142 -6.44 5.92 -6.71
N LYS A 143 -6.70 7.08 -7.34
CA LYS A 143 -6.28 8.38 -6.82
C LYS A 143 -7.41 8.97 -6.00
N VAL A 144 -7.10 9.45 -4.78
CA VAL A 144 -8.06 10.02 -3.84
C VAL A 144 -7.53 11.32 -3.25
N GLU A 145 -8.43 12.23 -2.84
CA GLU A 145 -8.09 13.53 -2.26
C GLU A 145 -8.55 13.68 -0.80
N ASN A 146 -9.55 12.87 -0.40
CA ASN A 146 -10.19 12.98 0.92
C ASN A 146 -10.66 11.60 1.42
N VAL A 147 -11.18 11.61 2.66
CA VAL A 147 -11.65 10.40 3.35
C VAL A 147 -12.82 9.73 2.61
N ASP A 148 -13.76 10.51 2.07
CA ASP A 148 -14.95 9.95 1.44
C ASP A 148 -14.61 9.28 0.09
N GLU A 149 -13.73 9.90 -0.70
CA GLU A 149 -13.18 9.27 -1.91
C GLU A 149 -12.37 8.02 -1.61
N PHE A 150 -11.63 8.01 -0.49
CA PHE A 150 -10.90 6.82 -0.06
C PHE A 150 -11.85 5.66 0.23
N LEU A 151 -12.93 5.92 0.97
CA LEU A 151 -13.94 4.90 1.29
C LEU A 151 -14.66 4.38 0.04
N GLU A 152 -14.96 5.27 -0.91
CA GLU A 152 -15.53 4.87 -2.19
C GLU A 152 -14.54 3.99 -2.98
N ALA A 153 -13.25 4.35 -3.03
CA ALA A 153 -12.22 3.52 -3.64
C ALA A 153 -12.15 2.13 -3.02
N VAL A 154 -12.22 2.02 -1.68
CA VAL A 154 -12.28 0.72 -0.98
C VAL A 154 -13.49 -0.09 -1.44
N ASN A 155 -14.67 0.52 -1.47
CA ASN A 155 -15.91 -0.14 -1.90
C ASN A 155 -15.82 -0.63 -3.36
N GLN A 156 -15.26 0.18 -4.25
CA GLN A 156 -15.10 -0.18 -5.67
C GLN A 156 -14.11 -1.34 -5.86
N ILE A 157 -12.99 -1.32 -5.14
CA ILE A 157 -11.99 -2.40 -5.18
C ILE A 157 -12.61 -3.71 -4.68
N GLU A 158 -13.37 -3.68 -3.59
CA GLU A 158 -14.03 -4.87 -3.05
C GLU A 158 -15.06 -5.46 -4.01
N ARG A 159 -15.91 -4.61 -4.58
CA ARG A 159 -16.97 -5.05 -5.52
C ARG A 159 -16.42 -5.63 -6.82
N ASN A 160 -15.25 -5.17 -7.26
CA ASN A 160 -14.68 -5.50 -8.56
C ASN A 160 -13.33 -6.20 -8.44
N SER A 161 -13.07 -6.91 -7.33
CA SER A 161 -11.75 -7.47 -7.00
C SER A 161 -11.15 -8.34 -8.11
N ASP A 162 -11.96 -9.16 -8.77
CA ASP A 162 -11.50 -10.06 -9.86
C ASP A 162 -11.08 -9.28 -11.11
N MET A 163 -11.80 -8.19 -11.42
CA MET A 163 -11.42 -7.30 -12.53
C MET A 163 -10.05 -6.65 -12.26
N TYR A 164 -9.83 -6.12 -11.05
CA TYR A 164 -8.54 -5.51 -10.70
C TYR A 164 -7.40 -6.50 -10.75
N LYS A 165 -7.58 -7.70 -10.20
CA LYS A 165 -6.56 -8.77 -10.26
C LYS A 165 -6.18 -9.08 -11.70
N LYS A 166 -7.17 -9.31 -12.56
CA LYS A 166 -6.95 -9.58 -13.98
C LYS A 166 -6.20 -8.44 -14.68
N ASN A 167 -6.61 -7.18 -14.43
CA ASN A 167 -5.93 -6.02 -15.02
C ASN A 167 -4.48 -5.90 -14.55
N ILE A 168 -4.19 -6.19 -13.27
CA ILE A 168 -2.84 -6.20 -12.73
C ILE A 168 -1.99 -7.31 -13.37
N GLU A 169 -2.53 -8.51 -13.56
CA GLU A 169 -1.86 -9.61 -14.26
C GLU A 169 -1.48 -9.21 -15.69
N VAL A 170 -2.43 -8.67 -16.45
CA VAL A 170 -2.20 -8.17 -17.82
C VAL A 170 -1.12 -7.08 -17.84
N PHE A 171 -1.17 -6.14 -16.89
CA PHE A 171 -0.16 -5.09 -16.77
C PHE A 171 1.27 -5.67 -16.64
N PHE A 172 1.48 -6.66 -15.78
CA PHE A 172 2.79 -7.28 -15.62
C PHE A 172 3.19 -8.15 -16.82
N GLU A 173 2.26 -8.86 -17.45
CA GLU A 173 2.54 -9.62 -18.67
C GLU A 173 3.00 -8.72 -19.82
N GLU A 174 2.34 -7.58 -20.05
CA GLU A 174 2.73 -6.61 -21.09
C GLU A 174 4.12 -6.03 -20.83
N ASN A 175 4.42 -5.69 -19.58
CA ASN A 175 5.72 -5.16 -19.20
C ASN A 175 6.86 -6.18 -19.32
N ASN A 176 6.62 -7.44 -18.94
CA ASN A 176 7.59 -8.53 -19.11
C ASN A 176 7.90 -8.77 -20.61
N ARG A 177 6.87 -8.84 -21.47
CA ARG A 177 7.06 -8.97 -22.92
C ARG A 177 7.86 -7.81 -23.54
N THR A 178 7.70 -6.61 -22.98
CA THR A 178 8.46 -5.43 -23.42
C THR A 178 9.94 -5.57 -23.03
N ALA A 179 10.24 -6.03 -21.83
CA ALA A 179 11.60 -6.30 -21.38
C ALA A 179 12.28 -7.37 -22.24
N ASP A 180 11.60 -8.48 -22.53
CA ASP A 180 12.12 -9.56 -23.39
C ASP A 180 12.47 -9.05 -24.80
N LYS A 181 11.57 -8.24 -25.42
CA LYS A 181 11.83 -7.63 -26.73
C LYS A 181 13.01 -6.68 -26.74
N ILE A 182 13.26 -5.97 -25.63
CA ILE A 182 14.43 -5.08 -25.51
C ILE A 182 15.69 -5.92 -25.41
N LEU A 183 15.70 -6.98 -24.60
CA LEU A 183 16.84 -7.91 -24.49
C LEU A 183 17.17 -8.56 -25.83
N GLU A 184 16.17 -9.09 -26.55
CA GLU A 184 16.38 -9.64 -27.91
C GLU A 184 17.00 -8.64 -28.89
N LYS A 185 16.62 -7.34 -28.79
CA LYS A 185 17.22 -6.30 -29.64
C LYS A 185 18.66 -6.00 -29.26
N ILE A 186 18.97 -5.97 -27.96
CA ILE A 186 20.33 -5.76 -27.47
C ILE A 186 21.23 -6.91 -27.93
N ASP A 187 20.80 -8.14 -27.77
CA ASP A 187 21.55 -9.32 -28.18
C ASP A 187 21.86 -9.27 -29.68
N LYS A 188 20.86 -8.94 -30.53
CA LYS A 188 21.07 -8.76 -31.98
C LYS A 188 22.04 -7.65 -32.34
N LEU A 189 22.09 -6.57 -31.55
CA LEU A 189 23.05 -5.48 -31.79
C LEU A 189 24.45 -5.89 -31.40
N LEU A 190 24.64 -6.64 -30.34
CA LEU A 190 25.93 -7.17 -29.89
C LEU A 190 26.49 -8.21 -30.88
N GLU A 191 25.65 -9.05 -31.51
CA GLU A 191 26.05 -10.01 -32.54
C GLU A 191 26.47 -9.36 -33.85
N LEU A 192 26.12 -8.09 -34.10
CA LEU A 192 26.49 -7.35 -35.30
C LEU A 192 27.84 -6.58 -35.16
N GLU A 193 28.41 -6.54 -33.96
CA GLU A 193 29.68 -5.90 -33.65
C GLU A 193 30.88 -6.89 -33.65
N ASP A 194 30.61 -8.20 -33.80
CA ASP A 194 31.61 -9.27 -34.01
C ASP A 194 31.74 -9.62 -35.51
#